data_37a2317002660951159b82acfde87fc8
#
_entry.id   37a2317002660951159b82acfde87fc8
#
_cell.length_a   1.000
_cell.length_b   1.000
_cell.length_c   1.000
_cell.angle_alpha   90.00
_cell.angle_beta   90.00
_cell.angle_gamma   90.00
#
_symmetry.space_group_name_H-M   'P 1'
#
loop_
_entity.id
_entity.type
_entity.pdbx_description
1 polymer ?
#
loop_
_entity_poly.entity_id
_entity_poly.type
_entity_poly.pdbx_seq_one_letter_code
_entity_poly.pdbx_strand_id
1 'polypeptide(L)'
;MFLVLVLSFLFVFYVTERSIAAIEKNEEELKQAKEAAERANAAKTGFLFRMSHDIRTPLNGIIGMIEISDRHREDRALVDANRVKEKVAAKHLLELINDVLEFNKLDEENLQLTKEPFCLKELWQEIITIVEPRAADKGILLKYEEQTEGAAAGCVLGSPLHVRQIFINILGNAIKYTDAGGHVLCQVTIKAIGESRISCRTVISDNGIGMSTAFLPHLFESFSRENTDEKSVTQGTGLGMSIVKHLVDEMGGTITVESKKGVGTTFTVTLLFEELKEQEGKKIEEGEESADLSGMRVLLAEDNELNMEIAETFLTDAGVQITKAYNGKEEVERYLEQPAGTFDAILTDLMMPVMDGYEAVREIRSSGRADAQSIPIIALTANAFLEDAERVKKEGMNEHLPKPLDVGKMLSVLAKYRK
;
A
#
# COMPACT_ATOMS: atom_id res chain seq x y z
N MET A 1 13.35 -52.98 54.38
CA MET A 1 14.09 -53.18 53.08
C MET A 1 13.12 -53.42 51.88
N PHE A 2 12.21 -54.40 51.96
CA PHE A 2 11.29 -54.75 50.87
C PHE A 2 10.37 -53.59 50.47
N LEU A 3 9.78 -52.82 51.38
CA LEU A 3 8.89 -51.70 51.12
C LEU A 3 9.62 -50.54 50.38
N VAL A 4 10.87 -50.28 50.73
CA VAL A 4 11.67 -49.21 50.06
C VAL A 4 11.97 -49.59 48.61
N LEU A 5 12.26 -50.86 48.33
CA LEU A 5 12.47 -51.36 46.98
C LEU A 5 11.21 -51.24 46.10
N VAL A 6 10.04 -51.61 46.65
CA VAL A 6 8.77 -51.48 45.94
C VAL A 6 8.44 -50.01 45.65
N LEU A 7 8.62 -49.11 46.61
CA LEU A 7 8.41 -47.66 46.39
C LEU A 7 9.38 -47.09 45.38
N SER A 8 10.65 -47.48 45.40
CA SER A 8 11.63 -47.05 44.38
C SER A 8 11.26 -47.53 42.98
N PHE A 9 10.81 -48.79 42.85
CA PHE A 9 10.38 -49.32 41.58
C PHE A 9 9.14 -48.59 41.02
N LEU A 10 8.13 -48.34 41.89
CA LEU A 10 6.92 -47.59 41.51
C LEU A 10 7.29 -46.14 41.11
N PHE A 11 8.21 -45.50 41.81
CA PHE A 11 8.68 -44.17 41.48
C PHE A 11 9.40 -44.13 40.12
N VAL A 12 10.33 -45.07 39.89
CA VAL A 12 11.03 -45.16 38.60
C VAL A 12 10.04 -45.45 37.49
N PHE A 13 9.11 -46.37 37.69
CA PHE A 13 8.05 -46.69 36.71
C PHE A 13 7.20 -45.45 36.40
N TYR A 14 6.75 -44.71 37.41
CA TYR A 14 5.98 -43.48 37.24
C TYR A 14 6.75 -42.40 36.47
N VAL A 15 8.04 -42.22 36.80
CA VAL A 15 8.88 -41.22 36.09
C VAL A 15 9.12 -41.62 34.64
N THR A 16 9.36 -42.94 34.37
CA THR A 16 9.58 -43.41 33.00
C THR A 16 8.31 -43.30 32.15
N GLU A 17 7.14 -43.67 32.66
CA GLU A 17 5.85 -43.50 31.99
C GLU A 17 5.56 -42.02 31.61
N ARG A 18 5.81 -41.13 32.59
CA ARG A 18 5.62 -39.70 32.39
C ARG A 18 6.64 -39.11 31.39
N SER A 19 7.86 -39.61 31.39
CA SER A 19 8.88 -39.21 30.42
C SER A 19 8.56 -39.70 29.01
N ILE A 20 8.06 -40.92 28.85
CA ILE A 20 7.64 -41.48 27.56
C ILE A 20 6.48 -40.65 27.00
N ALA A 21 5.44 -40.37 27.79
CA ALA A 21 4.33 -39.56 27.37
C ALA A 21 4.71 -38.11 26.96
N ALA A 22 5.69 -37.53 27.67
CA ALA A 22 6.25 -36.22 27.32
C ALA A 22 7.03 -36.25 25.99
N ILE A 23 7.81 -37.34 25.75
CA ILE A 23 8.56 -37.52 24.50
C ILE A 23 7.59 -37.70 23.34
N GLU A 24 6.59 -38.55 23.46
CA GLU A 24 5.57 -38.77 22.42
C GLU A 24 4.81 -37.47 22.06
N LYS A 25 4.48 -36.68 23.09
CA LYS A 25 3.84 -35.38 22.86
C LYS A 25 4.75 -34.42 22.11
N ASN A 26 6.03 -34.34 22.52
CA ASN A 26 7.01 -33.48 21.85
C ASN A 26 7.29 -33.94 20.40
N GLU A 27 7.32 -35.23 20.13
CA GLU A 27 7.49 -35.77 18.78
C GLU A 27 6.30 -35.40 17.88
N GLU A 28 5.08 -35.48 18.39
CA GLU A 28 3.89 -35.10 17.64
C GLU A 28 3.84 -33.58 17.37
N GLU A 29 4.18 -32.76 18.38
CA GLU A 29 4.28 -31.31 18.22
C GLU A 29 5.38 -30.93 17.20
N LEU A 30 6.55 -31.59 17.25
CA LEU A 30 7.64 -31.38 16.32
C LEU A 30 7.26 -31.80 14.90
N LYS A 31 6.55 -32.92 14.75
CA LYS A 31 6.07 -33.39 13.45
C LYS A 31 5.07 -32.40 12.84
N GLN A 32 4.11 -31.92 13.65
CA GLN A 32 3.14 -30.91 13.19
C GLN A 32 3.81 -29.59 12.81
N ALA A 33 4.78 -29.12 13.61
CA ALA A 33 5.57 -27.94 13.29
C ALA A 33 6.38 -28.11 11.99
N LYS A 34 6.99 -29.28 11.80
CA LYS A 34 7.75 -29.59 10.57
C LYS A 34 6.83 -29.59 9.34
N GLU A 35 5.68 -30.28 9.42
CA GLU A 35 4.70 -30.32 8.32
C GLU A 35 4.13 -28.92 8.00
N ALA A 36 3.93 -28.08 9.01
CA ALA A 36 3.53 -26.70 8.83
C ALA A 36 4.62 -25.88 8.13
N ALA A 37 5.87 -26.01 8.57
CA ALA A 37 7.01 -25.33 7.94
C ALA A 37 7.24 -25.78 6.48
N GLU A 38 7.12 -27.08 6.21
CA GLU A 38 7.24 -27.62 4.83
C GLU A 38 6.13 -27.11 3.92
N ARG A 39 4.90 -27.04 4.41
CA ARG A 39 3.76 -26.43 3.67
C ARG A 39 3.98 -24.97 3.39
N ALA A 40 4.42 -24.19 4.39
CA ALA A 40 4.73 -22.78 4.21
C ALA A 40 5.86 -22.55 3.20
N ASN A 41 6.92 -23.37 3.24
CA ASN A 41 8.04 -23.28 2.29
C ASN A 41 7.64 -23.67 0.87
N ALA A 42 6.82 -24.70 0.71
CA ALA A 42 6.27 -25.10 -0.59
C ALA A 42 5.35 -24.00 -1.18
N ALA A 43 4.52 -23.37 -0.34
CA ALA A 43 3.69 -22.23 -0.74
C ALA A 43 4.54 -21.04 -1.19
N LYS A 44 5.59 -20.70 -0.43
CA LYS A 44 6.56 -19.62 -0.76
C LYS A 44 7.27 -19.88 -2.09
N THR A 45 7.75 -21.11 -2.31
CA THR A 45 8.42 -21.48 -3.56
C THR A 45 7.46 -21.44 -4.75
N GLY A 46 6.26 -21.99 -4.60
CA GLY A 46 5.21 -21.93 -5.61
C GLY A 46 4.78 -20.49 -5.94
N PHE A 47 4.80 -19.60 -4.96
CA PHE A 47 4.56 -18.18 -5.15
C PHE A 47 5.63 -17.52 -6.00
N LEU A 48 6.90 -17.68 -5.66
CA LEU A 48 8.02 -17.08 -6.42
C LEU A 48 7.99 -17.53 -7.89
N PHE A 49 7.64 -18.79 -8.14
CA PHE A 49 7.51 -19.30 -9.50
C PHE A 49 6.35 -18.63 -10.26
N ARG A 50 5.16 -18.52 -9.64
CA ARG A 50 4.00 -17.84 -10.24
C ARG A 50 4.28 -16.35 -10.45
N MET A 51 4.87 -15.66 -9.47
CA MET A 51 5.24 -14.26 -9.58
C MET A 51 6.19 -13.99 -10.74
N SER A 52 7.21 -14.85 -10.91
CA SER A 52 8.12 -14.75 -12.06
C SER A 52 7.38 -14.86 -13.40
N HIS A 53 6.38 -15.73 -13.49
CA HIS A 53 5.52 -15.87 -14.65
C HIS A 53 4.62 -14.65 -14.85
N ASP A 54 3.96 -14.19 -13.79
CA ASP A 54 2.98 -13.09 -13.84
C ASP A 54 3.64 -11.72 -14.10
N ILE A 55 4.89 -11.54 -13.67
CA ILE A 55 5.75 -10.40 -14.02
C ILE A 55 6.20 -10.48 -15.49
N ARG A 56 6.60 -11.66 -15.96
CA ARG A 56 7.12 -11.86 -17.33
C ARG A 56 6.06 -11.62 -18.39
N THR A 57 4.82 -12.00 -18.14
CA THR A 57 3.72 -11.89 -19.11
C THR A 57 3.44 -10.43 -19.52
N PRO A 58 3.15 -9.47 -18.62
CA PRO A 58 2.96 -8.08 -19.01
C PRO A 58 4.24 -7.45 -19.56
N LEU A 59 5.41 -7.81 -19.03
CA LEU A 59 6.69 -7.31 -19.53
C LEU A 59 6.94 -7.70 -20.99
N ASN A 60 6.75 -8.98 -21.33
CA ASN A 60 6.86 -9.44 -22.71
C ASN A 60 5.78 -8.81 -23.60
N GLY A 61 4.58 -8.55 -23.05
CA GLY A 61 3.54 -7.81 -23.75
C GLY A 61 3.97 -6.40 -24.11
N ILE A 62 4.56 -5.66 -23.18
CA ILE A 62 5.09 -4.30 -23.39
C ILE A 62 6.18 -4.34 -24.47
N ILE A 63 7.18 -5.20 -24.32
CA ILE A 63 8.29 -5.34 -25.29
C ILE A 63 7.76 -5.67 -26.68
N GLY A 64 6.82 -6.62 -26.78
CA GLY A 64 6.24 -7.00 -28.08
C GLY A 64 5.44 -5.87 -28.72
N MET A 65 4.69 -5.06 -27.94
CA MET A 65 3.96 -3.91 -28.46
C MET A 65 4.89 -2.80 -28.95
N ILE A 66 5.99 -2.53 -28.22
CA ILE A 66 7.05 -1.61 -28.65
C ILE A 66 7.67 -2.08 -29.97
N GLU A 67 8.04 -3.35 -30.08
CA GLU A 67 8.60 -3.90 -31.33
C GLU A 67 7.64 -3.80 -32.51
N ILE A 68 6.34 -4.03 -32.29
CA ILE A 68 5.31 -3.87 -33.33
C ILE A 68 5.18 -2.40 -33.74
N SER A 69 5.16 -1.49 -32.78
CA SER A 69 5.08 -0.04 -33.02
C SER A 69 6.31 0.47 -33.77
N ASP A 70 7.49 -0.04 -33.48
CA ASP A 70 8.74 0.30 -34.16
C ASP A 70 8.77 -0.17 -35.63
N ARG A 71 8.18 -1.33 -35.90
CA ARG A 71 8.08 -1.87 -37.28
C ARG A 71 7.01 -1.16 -38.12
N HIS A 72 6.00 -0.58 -37.47
CA HIS A 72 4.85 0.05 -38.10
C HIS A 72 4.71 1.54 -37.75
N ARG A 73 5.82 2.27 -37.68
CA ARG A 73 5.86 3.69 -37.24
C ARG A 73 4.96 4.63 -38.04
N GLU A 74 4.66 4.29 -39.29
CA GLU A 74 3.79 5.08 -40.18
C GLU A 74 2.30 4.88 -39.86
N ASP A 75 1.91 3.76 -39.23
CA ASP A 75 0.54 3.50 -38.82
C ASP A 75 0.27 4.09 -37.42
N ARG A 76 -0.05 5.39 -37.40
CA ARG A 76 -0.33 6.13 -36.16
C ARG A 76 -1.44 5.50 -35.33
N ALA A 77 -2.50 4.96 -35.96
CA ALA A 77 -3.61 4.36 -35.24
C ALA A 77 -3.19 3.08 -34.49
N LEU A 78 -2.34 2.25 -35.11
CA LEU A 78 -1.77 1.07 -34.47
C LEU A 78 -0.82 1.46 -33.34
N VAL A 79 0.07 2.44 -33.55
CA VAL A 79 1.01 2.93 -32.54
C VAL A 79 0.26 3.47 -31.34
N ASP A 80 -0.77 4.30 -31.54
CA ASP A 80 -1.56 4.88 -30.43
C ASP A 80 -2.36 3.79 -29.68
N ALA A 81 -2.92 2.81 -30.38
CA ALA A 81 -3.58 1.67 -29.77
C ALA A 81 -2.62 0.81 -28.93
N ASN A 82 -1.38 0.63 -29.39
CA ASN A 82 -0.35 -0.12 -28.65
C ASN A 82 0.11 0.65 -27.41
N ARG A 83 0.31 1.97 -27.49
CA ARG A 83 0.65 2.81 -26.33
C ARG A 83 -0.36 2.69 -25.18
N VAL A 84 -1.66 2.64 -25.51
CA VAL A 84 -2.71 2.42 -24.52
C VAL A 84 -2.53 1.05 -23.83
N LYS A 85 -2.28 0.00 -24.62
CA LYS A 85 -2.05 -1.36 -24.08
C LYS A 85 -0.78 -1.46 -23.26
N GLU A 86 0.31 -0.81 -23.70
CA GLU A 86 1.58 -0.71 -22.96
C GLU A 86 1.37 -0.07 -21.60
N LYS A 87 0.65 1.06 -21.55
CA LYS A 87 0.33 1.74 -20.29
C LYS A 87 -0.50 0.86 -19.34
N VAL A 88 -1.47 0.11 -19.85
CA VAL A 88 -2.27 -0.82 -19.05
C VAL A 88 -1.40 -1.96 -18.52
N ALA A 89 -0.53 -2.53 -19.35
CA ALA A 89 0.36 -3.62 -18.95
C ALA A 89 1.42 -3.16 -17.94
N ALA A 90 1.98 -1.96 -18.11
CA ALA A 90 2.94 -1.37 -17.18
C ALA A 90 2.28 -1.08 -15.80
N LYS A 91 1.05 -0.54 -15.80
CA LYS A 91 0.30 -0.31 -14.55
C LYS A 91 0.04 -1.61 -13.81
N HIS A 92 -0.36 -2.66 -14.54
CA HIS A 92 -0.57 -3.98 -13.95
C HIS A 92 0.72 -4.57 -13.37
N LEU A 93 1.86 -4.44 -14.06
CA LEU A 93 3.16 -4.87 -13.56
C LEU A 93 3.53 -4.15 -12.26
N LEU A 94 3.28 -2.85 -12.20
CA LEU A 94 3.52 -2.05 -10.99
C LEU A 94 2.65 -2.51 -9.80
N GLU A 95 1.37 -2.80 -10.04
CA GLU A 95 0.46 -3.35 -9.02
C GLU A 95 0.99 -4.69 -8.47
N LEU A 96 1.48 -5.60 -9.34
CA LEU A 96 2.08 -6.87 -8.92
C LEU A 96 3.35 -6.68 -8.06
N ILE A 97 4.21 -5.74 -8.45
CA ILE A 97 5.45 -5.44 -7.70
C ILE A 97 5.09 -4.87 -6.31
N ASN A 98 4.14 -3.96 -6.24
CA ASN A 98 3.70 -3.37 -4.97
C ASN A 98 3.10 -4.43 -4.04
N ASP A 99 2.27 -5.35 -4.54
CA ASP A 99 1.72 -6.47 -3.78
C ASP A 99 2.83 -7.34 -3.15
N VAL A 100 3.92 -7.58 -3.90
CA VAL A 100 5.07 -8.36 -3.42
C VAL A 100 5.85 -7.60 -2.34
N LEU A 101 6.07 -6.31 -2.53
CA LEU A 101 6.78 -5.47 -1.56
C LEU A 101 5.99 -5.34 -0.25
N GLU A 102 4.68 -5.19 -0.34
CA GLU A 102 3.79 -5.17 0.83
C GLU A 102 3.83 -6.50 1.58
N PHE A 103 3.76 -7.62 0.86
CA PHE A 103 3.84 -8.95 1.48
C PHE A 103 5.15 -9.17 2.25
N ASN A 104 6.30 -8.78 1.67
CA ASN A 104 7.59 -8.93 2.34
C ASN A 104 7.68 -8.10 3.64
N LYS A 105 7.00 -6.95 3.69
CA LYS A 105 6.96 -6.11 4.91
C LYS A 105 6.08 -6.71 6.02
N LEU A 106 5.06 -7.47 5.66
CA LEU A 106 4.19 -8.15 6.63
C LEU A 106 4.88 -9.36 7.30
N ASP A 107 5.89 -9.95 6.65
CA ASP A 107 6.69 -11.07 7.17
C ASP A 107 7.77 -10.61 8.19
N GLU A 108 8.08 -9.31 8.24
CA GLU A 108 8.93 -8.71 9.27
C GLU A 108 8.08 -8.48 10.54
N GLU A 109 8.52 -9.03 11.68
CA GLU A 109 7.84 -9.05 12.99
C GLU A 109 7.49 -7.65 13.59
N ASN A 110 7.60 -6.56 12.81
CA ASN A 110 7.43 -5.18 13.24
C ASN A 110 6.56 -4.35 12.28
N LEU A 111 5.30 -4.76 12.05
CA LEU A 111 4.35 -3.81 11.44
C LEU A 111 4.07 -2.69 12.46
N GLN A 112 4.72 -1.54 12.31
CA GLN A 112 4.44 -0.38 13.15
C GLN A 112 3.17 0.32 12.63
N LEU A 113 2.04 0.04 13.27
CA LEU A 113 0.81 0.81 13.02
C LEU A 113 1.02 2.24 13.51
N THR A 114 1.02 3.20 12.60
CA THR A 114 1.05 4.63 12.98
C THR A 114 -0.22 5.00 13.73
N LYS A 115 -0.09 5.85 14.74
CA LYS A 115 -1.23 6.44 15.46
C LYS A 115 -1.33 7.91 15.10
N GLU A 116 -2.14 8.21 14.09
CA GLU A 116 -2.37 9.56 13.60
C GLU A 116 -3.83 9.98 13.81
N PRO A 117 -4.07 11.29 14.04
CA PRO A 117 -5.42 11.84 14.04
C PRO A 117 -5.97 11.87 12.60
N PHE A 118 -7.15 11.32 12.37
CA PHE A 118 -7.87 11.40 11.10
C PHE A 118 -9.37 11.31 11.28
N CYS A 119 -10.13 11.79 10.28
CA CYS A 119 -11.59 11.72 10.27
C CYS A 119 -12.07 10.55 9.40
N LEU A 120 -12.83 9.63 9.98
CA LEU A 120 -13.36 8.46 9.29
C LEU A 120 -14.20 8.83 8.06
N LYS A 121 -15.01 9.89 8.17
CA LYS A 121 -15.85 10.36 7.06
C LYS A 121 -15.02 10.82 5.87
N GLU A 122 -13.97 11.61 6.09
CA GLU A 122 -13.07 12.09 5.04
C GLU A 122 -12.34 10.91 4.38
N LEU A 123 -11.82 9.98 5.18
CA LEU A 123 -11.16 8.77 4.68
C LEU A 123 -12.09 7.92 3.81
N TRP A 124 -13.37 7.78 4.18
CA TRP A 124 -14.32 7.05 3.37
C TRP A 124 -14.64 7.75 2.05
N GLN A 125 -14.75 9.08 2.05
CA GLN A 125 -14.92 9.84 0.79
C GLN A 125 -13.74 9.64 -0.15
N GLU A 126 -12.50 9.66 0.36
CA GLU A 126 -11.31 9.35 -0.43
C GLU A 126 -11.35 7.92 -1.00
N ILE A 127 -11.68 6.91 -0.18
CA ILE A 127 -11.77 5.51 -0.62
C ILE A 127 -12.79 5.36 -1.75
N ILE A 128 -13.98 5.93 -1.59
CA ILE A 128 -15.02 5.85 -2.62
C ILE A 128 -14.59 6.56 -3.90
N THR A 129 -13.98 7.74 -3.79
CA THR A 129 -13.45 8.48 -4.97
C THR A 129 -12.43 7.66 -5.77
N ILE A 130 -11.61 6.83 -5.09
CA ILE A 130 -10.61 5.95 -5.74
C ILE A 130 -11.28 4.77 -6.47
N VAL A 131 -12.34 4.18 -5.89
CA VAL A 131 -12.92 2.94 -6.43
C VAL A 131 -14.09 3.16 -7.39
N GLU A 132 -14.79 4.28 -7.29
CA GLU A 132 -15.95 4.62 -8.13
C GLU A 132 -15.66 4.62 -9.64
N PRO A 133 -14.54 5.22 -10.14
CA PRO A 133 -14.21 5.15 -11.56
C PRO A 133 -14.02 3.73 -12.05
N ARG A 134 -13.42 2.85 -11.24
CA ARG A 134 -13.22 1.42 -11.61
C ARG A 134 -14.55 0.68 -11.71
N ALA A 135 -15.52 0.99 -10.84
CA ALA A 135 -16.86 0.42 -10.90
C ALA A 135 -17.61 0.92 -12.13
N ALA A 136 -17.53 2.24 -12.41
CA ALA A 136 -18.15 2.86 -13.57
C ALA A 136 -17.59 2.31 -14.90
N ASP A 137 -16.28 2.18 -15.03
CA ASP A 137 -15.60 1.61 -16.22
C ASP A 137 -16.05 0.18 -16.50
N LYS A 138 -16.38 -0.59 -15.47
CA LYS A 138 -16.88 -1.95 -15.58
C LYS A 138 -18.41 -2.04 -15.70
N GLY A 139 -19.12 -0.91 -15.59
CA GLY A 139 -20.59 -0.86 -15.62
C GLY A 139 -21.24 -1.46 -14.38
N ILE A 140 -20.60 -1.34 -13.20
CA ILE A 140 -21.10 -1.83 -11.90
C ILE A 140 -21.71 -0.66 -11.14
N LEU A 141 -22.89 -0.87 -10.53
CA LEU A 141 -23.52 0.11 -9.64
C LEU A 141 -22.88 0.01 -8.25
N LEU A 142 -22.00 0.95 -7.91
CA LEU A 142 -21.48 1.11 -6.55
C LEU A 142 -22.40 2.01 -5.74
N LYS A 143 -22.90 1.50 -4.59
CA LYS A 143 -23.69 2.27 -3.65
C LYS A 143 -22.95 2.39 -2.33
N TYR A 144 -22.78 3.61 -1.83
CA TYR A 144 -22.19 3.90 -0.53
C TYR A 144 -23.25 4.47 0.40
N GLU A 145 -23.32 3.95 1.62
CA GLU A 145 -24.23 4.38 2.68
C GLU A 145 -23.44 4.53 3.97
N GLU A 146 -23.55 5.69 4.61
CA GLU A 146 -22.91 5.97 5.89
C GLU A 146 -23.99 6.29 6.93
N GLN A 147 -23.85 5.68 8.11
CA GLN A 147 -24.69 5.95 9.28
C GLN A 147 -23.82 6.22 10.49
N THR A 148 -24.07 7.33 11.17
CA THR A 148 -23.40 7.69 12.41
C THR A 148 -24.40 7.60 13.55
N GLU A 149 -24.13 6.73 14.53
CA GLU A 149 -24.94 6.54 15.73
C GLU A 149 -24.27 7.23 16.93
N GLY A 150 -24.98 8.19 17.53
CA GLY A 150 -24.53 8.94 18.71
C GLY A 150 -23.75 10.22 18.35
N ALA A 151 -23.13 10.85 19.35
CA ALA A 151 -22.39 12.11 19.22
C ALA A 151 -20.93 11.89 18.76
N ALA A 152 -20.65 10.87 17.95
CA ALA A 152 -19.32 10.59 17.47
C ALA A 152 -18.89 11.64 16.44
N ALA A 153 -17.92 12.48 16.78
CA ALA A 153 -17.35 13.46 15.84
C ALA A 153 -16.64 12.82 14.65
N GLY A 154 -16.41 11.49 14.71
CA GLY A 154 -15.79 10.70 13.65
C GLY A 154 -14.29 10.92 13.47
N CYS A 155 -13.66 11.82 14.26
CA CYS A 155 -12.21 11.98 14.28
C CYS A 155 -11.61 11.02 15.32
N VAL A 156 -10.62 10.25 14.89
CA VAL A 156 -10.07 9.12 15.66
C VAL A 156 -8.55 9.10 15.57
N LEU A 157 -7.92 8.37 16.49
CA LEU A 157 -6.49 8.08 16.45
C LEU A 157 -6.28 6.66 15.90
N GLY A 158 -5.48 6.53 14.86
CA GLY A 158 -5.19 5.24 14.23
C GLY A 158 -4.34 5.39 12.97
N SER A 159 -4.35 4.38 12.11
CA SER A 159 -3.59 4.39 10.85
C SER A 159 -4.51 4.53 9.64
N PRO A 160 -4.72 5.74 9.09
CA PRO A 160 -5.58 5.96 7.93
C PRO A 160 -5.09 5.20 6.69
N LEU A 161 -3.77 5.04 6.55
CA LEU A 161 -3.18 4.28 5.46
C LEU A 161 -3.66 2.84 5.45
N HIS A 162 -3.53 2.14 6.58
CA HIS A 162 -3.89 0.72 6.66
C HIS A 162 -5.41 0.50 6.59
N VAL A 163 -6.20 1.45 7.13
CA VAL A 163 -7.66 1.44 6.95
C VAL A 163 -8.03 1.57 5.47
N ARG A 164 -7.40 2.52 4.76
CA ARG A 164 -7.59 2.70 3.30
C ARG A 164 -7.23 1.42 2.54
N GLN A 165 -6.11 0.80 2.87
CA GLN A 165 -5.62 -0.42 2.24
C GLN A 165 -6.58 -1.59 2.42
N ILE A 166 -7.10 -1.82 3.64
CA ILE A 166 -8.11 -2.84 3.93
C ILE A 166 -9.31 -2.69 2.99
N PHE A 167 -9.87 -1.49 2.91
CA PHE A 167 -11.13 -1.30 2.20
C PHE A 167 -10.97 -1.18 0.69
N ILE A 168 -9.86 -0.62 0.19
CA ILE A 168 -9.54 -0.66 -1.25
C ILE A 168 -9.36 -2.11 -1.74
N ASN A 169 -8.72 -2.98 -0.96
CA ASN A 169 -8.57 -4.39 -1.30
C ASN A 169 -9.91 -5.13 -1.34
N ILE A 170 -10.79 -4.91 -0.36
CA ILE A 170 -12.11 -5.57 -0.33
C ILE A 170 -13.01 -5.03 -1.44
N LEU A 171 -13.14 -3.71 -1.60
CA LEU A 171 -13.94 -3.08 -2.64
C LEU A 171 -13.40 -3.40 -4.04
N GLY A 172 -12.08 -3.38 -4.21
CA GLY A 172 -11.42 -3.79 -5.45
C GLY A 172 -11.77 -5.23 -5.84
N ASN A 173 -11.78 -6.16 -4.88
CA ASN A 173 -12.21 -7.53 -5.12
C ASN A 173 -13.70 -7.62 -5.43
N ALA A 174 -14.56 -6.93 -4.70
CA ALA A 174 -16.00 -6.88 -4.99
C ALA A 174 -16.28 -6.42 -6.42
N ILE A 175 -15.65 -5.31 -6.86
CA ILE A 175 -15.76 -4.80 -8.23
C ILE A 175 -15.16 -5.80 -9.23
N LYS A 176 -14.02 -6.38 -8.93
CA LYS A 176 -13.31 -7.31 -9.81
C LYS A 176 -14.13 -8.57 -10.11
N TYR A 177 -14.78 -9.13 -9.10
CA TYR A 177 -15.50 -10.40 -9.21
C TYR A 177 -17.01 -10.26 -9.45
N THR A 178 -17.50 -9.04 -9.62
CA THR A 178 -18.87 -8.76 -10.06
C THR A 178 -18.90 -8.52 -11.57
N ASP A 179 -19.86 -9.11 -12.27
CA ASP A 179 -20.02 -8.91 -13.72
C ASP A 179 -20.62 -7.54 -14.05
N ALA A 180 -20.46 -7.10 -15.28
CA ALA A 180 -21.06 -5.85 -15.79
C ALA A 180 -22.59 -5.88 -15.60
N GLY A 181 -23.14 -4.77 -15.12
CA GLY A 181 -24.56 -4.65 -14.74
C GLY A 181 -24.87 -5.15 -13.32
N GLY A 182 -23.86 -5.67 -12.60
CA GLY A 182 -24.00 -6.02 -11.19
C GLY A 182 -23.95 -4.82 -10.25
N HIS A 183 -24.00 -5.11 -8.95
CA HIS A 183 -23.96 -4.07 -7.91
C HIS A 183 -23.05 -4.44 -6.75
N VAL A 184 -22.45 -3.40 -6.15
CA VAL A 184 -21.66 -3.48 -4.92
C VAL A 184 -22.26 -2.46 -3.94
N LEU A 185 -22.57 -2.91 -2.73
CA LEU A 185 -23.10 -2.09 -1.63
C LEU A 185 -22.05 -2.00 -0.53
N CYS A 186 -21.66 -0.80 -0.17
CA CYS A 186 -20.77 -0.50 0.96
C CYS A 186 -21.56 0.27 2.03
N GLN A 187 -21.77 -0.34 3.18
CA GLN A 187 -22.47 0.25 4.32
C GLN A 187 -21.50 0.45 5.47
N VAL A 188 -21.34 1.68 5.93
CA VAL A 188 -20.46 2.06 7.03
C VAL A 188 -21.31 2.54 8.20
N THR A 189 -21.09 1.93 9.36
CA THR A 189 -21.75 2.34 10.62
C THR A 189 -20.67 2.77 11.60
N ILE A 190 -20.71 4.04 11.99
CA ILE A 190 -19.81 4.64 12.97
C ILE A 190 -20.60 4.81 14.27
N LYS A 191 -20.11 4.19 15.36
CA LYS A 191 -20.81 4.19 16.66
C LYS A 191 -19.86 4.44 17.80
N ALA A 192 -20.22 5.35 18.71
CA ALA A 192 -19.50 5.54 19.95
C ALA A 192 -19.70 4.33 20.88
N ILE A 193 -18.59 3.82 21.46
CA ILE A 193 -18.58 2.75 22.45
C ILE A 193 -17.93 3.25 23.73
N GLY A 194 -18.74 3.43 24.79
CA GLY A 194 -18.26 4.00 26.05
C GLY A 194 -17.90 5.47 25.92
N GLU A 195 -16.91 5.94 26.69
CA GLU A 195 -16.59 7.38 26.82
C GLU A 195 -15.50 7.88 25.84
N SER A 196 -14.75 6.98 25.19
CA SER A 196 -13.57 7.38 24.39
C SER A 196 -13.21 6.41 23.26
N ARG A 197 -14.15 5.57 22.82
CA ARG A 197 -13.91 4.65 21.70
C ARG A 197 -14.99 4.75 20.65
N ILE A 198 -14.57 4.62 19.41
CA ILE A 198 -15.45 4.55 18.24
C ILE A 198 -15.28 3.18 17.57
N SER A 199 -16.42 2.53 17.28
CA SER A 199 -16.50 1.37 16.42
C SER A 199 -16.85 1.81 15.01
N CYS A 200 -16.06 1.43 14.04
CA CYS A 200 -16.36 1.51 12.61
C CYS A 200 -16.67 0.11 12.10
N ARG A 201 -17.95 -0.17 11.85
CA ARG A 201 -18.41 -1.42 11.25
C ARG A 201 -18.75 -1.17 9.80
N THR A 202 -18.08 -1.92 8.91
CA THR A 202 -18.27 -1.83 7.47
C THR A 202 -18.76 -3.15 6.92
N VAL A 203 -19.83 -3.11 6.13
CA VAL A 203 -20.39 -4.24 5.40
C VAL A 203 -20.27 -3.96 3.91
N ILE A 204 -19.53 -4.81 3.19
CA ILE A 204 -19.37 -4.72 1.73
C ILE A 204 -19.98 -5.97 1.13
N SER A 205 -21.02 -5.79 0.32
CA SER A 205 -21.77 -6.87 -0.32
C SER A 205 -21.78 -6.71 -1.83
N ASP A 206 -21.51 -7.79 -2.55
CA ASP A 206 -21.57 -7.85 -4.00
C ASP A 206 -22.51 -8.99 -4.46
N ASN A 207 -23.03 -8.89 -5.68
CA ASN A 207 -23.77 -9.93 -6.35
C ASN A 207 -22.94 -10.64 -7.42
N GLY A 208 -21.65 -10.76 -7.21
CA GLY A 208 -20.69 -11.38 -8.13
C GLY A 208 -20.73 -12.90 -8.13
N ILE A 209 -19.66 -13.50 -8.63
CA ILE A 209 -19.55 -14.96 -8.81
C ILE A 209 -19.60 -15.75 -7.49
N GLY A 210 -19.33 -15.09 -6.35
CA GLY A 210 -19.23 -15.74 -5.05
C GLY A 210 -18.13 -16.81 -4.97
N MET A 211 -18.03 -17.47 -3.82
CA MET A 211 -17.00 -18.47 -3.52
C MET A 211 -17.64 -19.79 -3.10
N SER A 212 -16.95 -20.91 -3.33
CA SER A 212 -17.37 -22.22 -2.86
C SER A 212 -17.13 -22.38 -1.35
N THR A 213 -17.92 -23.21 -0.69
CA THR A 213 -17.74 -23.54 0.74
C THR A 213 -16.42 -24.22 1.02
N ALA A 214 -15.83 -24.91 0.04
CA ALA A 214 -14.52 -25.53 0.15
C ALA A 214 -13.38 -24.53 0.15
N PHE A 215 -13.54 -23.38 -0.53
CA PHE A 215 -12.51 -22.32 -0.61
C PHE A 215 -12.54 -21.36 0.57
N LEU A 216 -13.70 -21.08 1.16
CA LEU A 216 -13.86 -20.10 2.24
C LEU A 216 -12.86 -20.25 3.41
N PRO A 217 -12.52 -21.46 3.91
CA PRO A 217 -11.52 -21.62 4.96
C PRO A 217 -10.12 -21.17 4.56
N HIS A 218 -9.82 -21.18 3.26
CA HIS A 218 -8.51 -20.84 2.70
C HIS A 218 -8.41 -19.41 2.16
N LEU A 219 -9.51 -18.63 2.24
CA LEU A 219 -9.59 -17.28 1.66
C LEU A 219 -8.48 -16.32 2.17
N PHE A 220 -8.16 -16.45 3.46
CA PHE A 220 -7.16 -15.59 4.12
C PHE A 220 -5.75 -16.20 4.14
N GLU A 221 -5.56 -17.40 3.59
CA GLU A 221 -4.24 -17.97 3.42
C GLU A 221 -3.50 -17.23 2.30
N SER A 222 -2.24 -16.90 2.52
CA SER A 222 -1.40 -16.24 1.52
C SER A 222 -1.33 -17.08 0.24
N PHE A 223 -1.46 -16.40 -0.92
CA PHE A 223 -1.42 -17.03 -2.26
C PHE A 223 -2.59 -17.95 -2.60
N SER A 224 -3.64 -17.96 -1.78
CA SER A 224 -4.82 -18.78 -2.00
C SER A 224 -5.69 -18.18 -3.13
N ARG A 225 -6.13 -19.03 -4.04
CA ARG A 225 -7.04 -18.66 -5.14
C ARG A 225 -7.98 -19.82 -5.42
N GLU A 226 -9.27 -19.51 -5.62
CA GLU A 226 -10.21 -20.52 -6.10
C GLU A 226 -9.95 -20.77 -7.59
N ASN A 227 -9.57 -22.01 -7.95
CA ASN A 227 -9.41 -22.44 -9.34
C ASN A 227 -10.80 -22.50 -9.99
N THR A 228 -11.21 -21.44 -10.63
CA THR A 228 -12.32 -21.44 -11.58
C THR A 228 -11.76 -21.71 -12.96
N ASP A 229 -12.39 -22.67 -13.67
CA ASP A 229 -12.02 -23.21 -15.00
C ASP A 229 -11.21 -22.27 -15.91
N GLU A 230 -10.30 -22.84 -16.69
CA GLU A 230 -9.26 -22.27 -17.57
C GLU A 230 -9.65 -21.07 -18.47
N LYS A 231 -10.87 -20.53 -18.37
CA LYS A 231 -11.38 -19.43 -19.21
C LYS A 231 -11.56 -18.09 -18.50
N SER A 232 -11.52 -18.01 -17.17
CA SER A 232 -11.58 -16.72 -16.49
C SER A 232 -10.18 -16.23 -16.14
N VAL A 233 -9.60 -15.42 -17.02
CA VAL A 233 -8.34 -14.68 -16.82
C VAL A 233 -8.55 -13.58 -15.78
N THR A 234 -9.03 -13.93 -14.59
CA THR A 234 -9.13 -12.96 -13.50
C THR A 234 -7.80 -12.95 -12.75
N GLN A 235 -6.86 -12.12 -13.24
CA GLN A 235 -5.51 -11.97 -12.68
C GLN A 235 -5.54 -11.44 -11.24
N GLY A 236 -4.66 -11.95 -10.37
CA GLY A 236 -4.46 -11.45 -9.01
C GLY A 236 -3.45 -12.29 -8.25
N THR A 237 -2.69 -11.69 -7.36
CA THR A 237 -1.58 -12.28 -6.60
C THR A 237 -2.03 -13.32 -5.57
N GLY A 238 -3.29 -13.23 -5.08
CA GLY A 238 -3.78 -14.01 -3.95
C GLY A 238 -3.26 -13.52 -2.59
N LEU A 239 -2.68 -12.32 -2.55
CA LEU A 239 -2.15 -11.70 -1.33
C LEU A 239 -3.13 -10.72 -0.69
N GLY A 240 -3.98 -10.05 -1.46
CA GLY A 240 -4.83 -8.97 -0.94
C GLY A 240 -5.68 -9.35 0.26
N MET A 241 -6.25 -10.58 0.32
CA MET A 241 -7.07 -10.98 1.46
C MET A 241 -6.27 -11.43 2.67
N SER A 242 -5.08 -12.00 2.50
CA SER A 242 -4.16 -12.29 3.62
C SER A 242 -3.62 -11.00 4.23
N ILE A 243 -3.30 -9.99 3.42
CA ILE A 243 -2.94 -8.65 3.87
C ILE A 243 -4.08 -8.02 4.68
N VAL A 244 -5.31 -8.06 4.15
CA VAL A 244 -6.50 -7.55 4.86
C VAL A 244 -6.66 -8.22 6.22
N LYS A 245 -6.56 -9.55 6.28
CA LYS A 245 -6.70 -10.30 7.54
C LYS A 245 -5.63 -9.89 8.55
N HIS A 246 -4.37 -9.82 8.13
CA HIS A 246 -3.26 -9.43 8.97
C HIS A 246 -3.44 -8.00 9.52
N LEU A 247 -3.77 -7.03 8.67
CA LEU A 247 -3.98 -5.64 9.07
C LEU A 247 -5.17 -5.51 10.05
N VAL A 248 -6.27 -6.20 9.80
CA VAL A 248 -7.43 -6.19 10.73
C VAL A 248 -7.07 -6.79 12.08
N ASP A 249 -6.28 -7.88 12.11
CA ASP A 249 -5.84 -8.52 13.36
C ASP A 249 -4.89 -7.62 14.14
N GLU A 250 -3.89 -7.00 13.48
CA GLU A 250 -2.94 -6.07 14.09
C GLU A 250 -3.65 -4.81 14.63
N MET A 251 -4.72 -4.36 13.97
CA MET A 251 -5.56 -3.27 14.47
C MET A 251 -6.54 -3.70 15.58
N GLY A 252 -6.49 -4.96 16.03
CA GLY A 252 -7.40 -5.50 17.05
C GLY A 252 -8.86 -5.55 16.61
N GLY A 253 -9.10 -5.59 15.30
CA GLY A 253 -10.42 -5.66 14.69
C GLY A 253 -10.93 -7.08 14.46
N THR A 254 -12.03 -7.18 13.73
CA THR A 254 -12.59 -8.47 13.29
C THR A 254 -13.03 -8.40 11.85
N ILE A 255 -12.82 -9.47 11.10
CA ILE A 255 -13.32 -9.65 9.73
C ILE A 255 -14.06 -10.98 9.62
N THR A 256 -15.24 -10.94 9.03
CA THR A 256 -16.02 -12.14 8.69
C THR A 256 -16.46 -12.09 7.23
N VAL A 257 -16.69 -13.24 6.64
CA VAL A 257 -17.11 -13.40 5.24
C VAL A 257 -18.26 -14.40 5.14
N GLU A 258 -19.26 -14.02 4.37
CA GLU A 258 -20.34 -14.89 3.95
C GLU A 258 -20.37 -14.89 2.42
N SER A 259 -20.28 -16.07 1.79
CA SER A 259 -20.28 -16.18 0.33
C SER A 259 -20.94 -17.46 -0.13
N LYS A 260 -21.58 -17.36 -1.29
CA LYS A 260 -22.18 -18.51 -1.98
C LYS A 260 -21.94 -18.38 -3.47
N LYS A 261 -21.39 -19.43 -4.07
CA LYS A 261 -21.09 -19.48 -5.51
C LYS A 261 -22.34 -19.17 -6.36
N GLY A 262 -22.22 -18.22 -7.29
CA GLY A 262 -23.31 -17.74 -8.15
C GLY A 262 -24.29 -16.77 -7.49
N VAL A 263 -24.06 -16.35 -6.24
CA VAL A 263 -24.96 -15.44 -5.52
C VAL A 263 -24.25 -14.12 -5.17
N GLY A 264 -22.97 -14.20 -4.73
CA GLY A 264 -22.16 -13.06 -4.32
C GLY A 264 -21.44 -13.28 -3.00
N THR A 265 -20.83 -12.20 -2.49
CA THR A 265 -20.04 -12.22 -1.26
C THR A 265 -20.39 -11.03 -0.39
N THR A 266 -20.36 -11.22 0.93
CA THR A 266 -20.50 -10.18 1.93
C THR A 266 -19.35 -10.25 2.92
N PHE A 267 -18.56 -9.19 2.99
CA PHE A 267 -17.54 -8.98 4.01
C PHE A 267 -18.06 -8.06 5.10
N THR A 268 -17.81 -8.40 6.35
CA THR A 268 -18.05 -7.51 7.49
C THR A 268 -16.76 -7.31 8.23
N VAL A 269 -16.30 -6.06 8.31
CA VAL A 269 -15.11 -5.64 9.05
C VAL A 269 -15.54 -4.72 10.19
N THR A 270 -14.99 -4.93 11.38
CA THR A 270 -15.21 -4.04 12.53
C THR A 270 -13.85 -3.63 13.08
N LEU A 271 -13.58 -2.32 13.10
CA LEU A 271 -12.37 -1.73 13.65
C LEU A 271 -12.76 -0.86 14.85
N LEU A 272 -11.88 -0.82 15.85
CA LEU A 272 -12.06 -0.03 17.07
C LEU A 272 -10.97 1.03 17.12
N PHE A 273 -11.38 2.28 17.33
CA PHE A 273 -10.49 3.44 17.41
C PHE A 273 -10.65 4.19 18.74
N GLU A 274 -9.60 4.91 19.13
CA GLU A 274 -9.68 5.90 20.20
C GLU A 274 -10.31 7.19 19.62
N GLU A 275 -11.35 7.72 20.29
CA GLU A 275 -12.01 8.95 19.89
C GLU A 275 -11.16 10.15 20.26
N LEU A 276 -10.95 11.08 19.33
CA LEU A 276 -10.35 12.38 19.58
C LEU A 276 -11.45 13.37 19.97
N LYS A 277 -11.44 13.83 21.24
CA LYS A 277 -12.30 14.92 21.67
C LYS A 277 -11.82 16.22 21.02
N GLU A 278 -12.76 16.95 20.38
CA GLU A 278 -12.49 18.22 19.69
C GLU A 278 -11.62 19.18 20.50
N GLN A 279 -10.32 19.25 20.20
CA GLN A 279 -9.49 20.44 20.46
C GLN A 279 -8.30 20.62 19.51
N GLU A 280 -8.01 19.68 18.60
CA GLU A 280 -6.83 19.80 17.70
C GLU A 280 -7.11 19.54 16.21
N GLY A 281 -8.32 19.74 15.73
CA GLY A 281 -8.64 19.65 14.32
C GLY A 281 -8.13 20.86 13.52
N LYS A 282 -6.90 20.84 13.06
CA LYS A 282 -6.48 21.73 11.97
C LYS A 282 -7.19 21.30 10.70
N LYS A 283 -8.08 22.18 10.20
CA LYS A 283 -8.58 22.11 8.82
C LYS A 283 -7.40 22.03 7.85
N ILE A 284 -7.30 20.93 7.13
CA ILE A 284 -6.49 20.86 5.91
C ILE A 284 -7.36 21.50 4.84
N GLU A 285 -7.03 22.72 4.43
CA GLU A 285 -7.66 23.37 3.29
C GLU A 285 -7.18 22.66 2.01
N GLU A 286 -8.07 21.93 1.37
CA GLU A 286 -7.90 21.49 -0.01
C GLU A 286 -8.10 22.68 -0.93
N GLY A 287 -7.01 23.14 -1.53
CA GLY A 287 -7.02 24.09 -2.65
C GLY A 287 -6.67 23.35 -3.93
N GLU A 288 -7.66 22.86 -4.66
CA GLU A 288 -7.51 22.57 -6.09
C GLU A 288 -7.57 23.89 -6.87
N GLU A 289 -6.43 24.55 -7.03
CA GLU A 289 -6.24 25.51 -8.12
C GLU A 289 -5.04 25.02 -8.94
N SER A 290 -5.23 24.88 -10.24
CA SER A 290 -4.15 24.69 -11.21
C SER A 290 -3.24 25.93 -11.17
N ALA A 291 -2.29 25.93 -10.25
CA ALA A 291 -1.35 27.03 -10.13
C ALA A 291 -0.42 26.99 -11.36
N ASP A 292 -0.33 28.11 -12.04
CA ASP A 292 0.69 28.33 -13.08
C ASP A 292 2.08 28.32 -12.41
N LEU A 293 2.89 27.30 -12.70
CA LEU A 293 4.26 27.14 -12.16
C LEU A 293 5.32 27.82 -13.04
N SER A 294 4.92 28.57 -14.06
CA SER A 294 5.84 29.21 -15.01
C SER A 294 6.87 30.05 -14.30
N GLY A 295 8.15 29.77 -14.59
CA GLY A 295 9.28 30.49 -14.05
C GLY A 295 9.76 30.05 -12.66
N MET A 296 9.12 29.09 -12.01
CA MET A 296 9.61 28.48 -10.78
C MET A 296 10.93 27.75 -11.03
N ARG A 297 11.90 27.90 -10.14
CA ARG A 297 13.26 27.33 -10.26
C ARG A 297 13.43 26.21 -9.28
N VAL A 298 13.59 24.98 -9.77
CA VAL A 298 13.67 23.77 -8.97
C VAL A 298 15.03 23.10 -9.15
N LEU A 299 15.68 22.73 -8.05
CA LEU A 299 16.81 21.82 -8.05
C LEU A 299 16.26 20.39 -7.92
N LEU A 300 16.53 19.55 -8.91
CA LEU A 300 16.06 18.16 -8.98
C LEU A 300 17.26 17.22 -8.86
N ALA A 301 17.25 16.39 -7.81
CA ALA A 301 18.25 15.36 -7.57
C ALA A 301 17.63 13.96 -7.75
N GLU A 302 18.17 13.21 -8.71
CA GLU A 302 17.72 11.85 -9.09
C GLU A 302 18.89 11.14 -9.76
N ASP A 303 19.22 9.91 -9.33
CA ASP A 303 20.36 9.15 -9.86
C ASP A 303 20.02 8.32 -11.10
N ASN A 304 18.74 8.02 -11.30
CA ASN A 304 18.25 7.25 -12.45
C ASN A 304 17.96 8.19 -13.64
N GLU A 305 18.70 8.03 -14.73
CA GLU A 305 18.56 8.88 -15.93
C GLU A 305 17.14 8.89 -16.49
N LEU A 306 16.42 7.75 -16.49
CA LEU A 306 15.04 7.67 -16.99
C LEU A 306 14.07 8.46 -16.09
N ASN A 307 14.19 8.30 -14.77
CA ASN A 307 13.37 9.05 -13.82
C ASN A 307 13.64 10.55 -13.92
N MET A 308 14.93 10.94 -14.07
CA MET A 308 15.34 12.33 -14.30
C MET A 308 14.68 12.90 -15.55
N GLU A 309 14.72 12.17 -16.68
CA GLU A 309 14.11 12.60 -17.95
C GLU A 309 12.58 12.75 -17.84
N ILE A 310 11.94 11.81 -17.16
CA ILE A 310 10.48 11.85 -16.91
C ILE A 310 10.11 13.08 -16.08
N ALA A 311 10.77 13.29 -14.94
CA ALA A 311 10.49 14.42 -14.06
C ALA A 311 10.80 15.77 -14.76
N GLU A 312 11.93 15.85 -15.48
CA GLU A 312 12.30 17.03 -16.27
C GLU A 312 11.24 17.37 -17.31
N THR A 313 10.77 16.37 -18.08
CA THR A 313 9.76 16.60 -19.12
C THR A 313 8.49 17.20 -18.53
N PHE A 314 7.96 16.60 -17.47
CA PHE A 314 6.72 17.09 -16.88
C PHE A 314 6.85 18.47 -16.22
N LEU A 315 7.96 18.72 -15.53
CA LEU A 315 8.21 20.01 -14.90
C LEU A 315 8.44 21.12 -15.96
N THR A 316 9.16 20.80 -17.04
CA THR A 316 9.40 21.73 -18.15
C THR A 316 8.10 22.05 -18.88
N ASP A 317 7.24 21.06 -19.13
CA ASP A 317 5.91 21.27 -19.73
C ASP A 317 5.01 22.18 -18.87
N ALA A 318 5.21 22.17 -17.55
CA ALA A 318 4.56 23.07 -16.60
C ALA A 318 5.26 24.45 -16.47
N GLY A 319 6.30 24.72 -17.25
CA GLY A 319 7.02 26.00 -17.28
C GLY A 319 8.06 26.17 -16.15
N VAL A 320 8.44 25.09 -15.45
CA VAL A 320 9.44 25.09 -14.38
C VAL A 320 10.85 25.07 -14.96
N GLN A 321 11.74 25.86 -14.40
CA GLN A 321 13.18 25.86 -14.74
C GLN A 321 13.91 24.88 -13.81
N ILE A 322 14.64 23.91 -14.39
CA ILE A 322 15.25 22.82 -13.64
C ILE A 322 16.76 22.92 -13.64
N THR A 323 17.37 22.75 -12.48
CA THR A 323 18.78 22.43 -12.31
C THR A 323 18.91 20.99 -11.87
N LYS A 324 19.70 20.18 -12.58
CA LYS A 324 19.81 18.73 -12.32
C LYS A 324 21.02 18.41 -11.44
N ALA A 325 20.86 17.41 -10.56
CA ALA A 325 21.92 16.74 -9.82
C ALA A 325 21.70 15.25 -9.88
N TYR A 326 22.76 14.44 -10.00
CA TYR A 326 22.67 12.99 -10.16
C TYR A 326 23.05 12.21 -8.89
N ASN A 327 23.27 12.89 -7.81
CA ASN A 327 23.50 12.37 -6.46
C ASN A 327 23.39 13.50 -5.44
N GLY A 328 23.30 13.16 -4.15
CA GLY A 328 23.17 14.15 -3.08
C GLY A 328 24.38 15.11 -2.97
N LYS A 329 25.58 14.65 -3.32
CA LYS A 329 26.76 15.52 -3.29
C LYS A 329 26.67 16.62 -4.36
N GLU A 330 26.30 16.29 -5.58
CA GLU A 330 26.06 17.28 -6.64
C GLU A 330 24.91 18.22 -6.26
N GLU A 331 23.85 17.71 -5.61
CA GLU A 331 22.73 18.50 -5.11
C GLU A 331 23.23 19.61 -4.16
N VAL A 332 24.02 19.25 -3.16
CA VAL A 332 24.61 20.19 -2.20
C VAL A 332 25.53 21.17 -2.91
N GLU A 333 26.43 20.73 -3.77
CA GLU A 333 27.35 21.57 -4.53
C GLU A 333 26.60 22.60 -5.36
N ARG A 334 25.60 22.18 -6.17
CA ARG A 334 24.80 23.08 -7.01
C ARG A 334 23.96 24.05 -6.19
N TYR A 335 23.44 23.60 -5.04
CA TYR A 335 22.74 24.50 -4.14
C TYR A 335 23.65 25.58 -3.57
N LEU A 336 24.87 25.26 -3.15
CA LEU A 336 25.81 26.17 -2.54
C LEU A 336 26.47 27.11 -3.54
N GLU A 337 26.70 26.71 -4.79
CA GLU A 337 27.28 27.52 -5.85
C GLU A 337 26.42 28.72 -6.27
N GLN A 338 25.09 28.60 -6.08
CA GLN A 338 24.16 29.66 -6.49
C GLN A 338 23.89 30.66 -5.34
N PRO A 339 23.57 31.91 -5.61
CA PRO A 339 23.15 32.88 -4.59
C PRO A 339 21.90 32.39 -3.81
N ALA A 340 21.76 32.82 -2.55
CA ALA A 340 20.55 32.53 -1.76
C ALA A 340 19.30 33.06 -2.46
N GLY A 341 18.21 32.25 -2.46
CA GLY A 341 16.96 32.57 -3.16
C GLY A 341 16.99 32.29 -4.66
N THR A 342 18.02 31.60 -5.18
CA THR A 342 18.04 31.15 -6.59
C THR A 342 17.02 30.06 -6.83
N PHE A 343 16.85 29.15 -5.91
CA PHE A 343 15.88 28.07 -6.02
C PHE A 343 14.61 28.36 -5.20
N ASP A 344 13.46 27.99 -5.75
CA ASP A 344 12.16 28.11 -5.10
C ASP A 344 11.78 26.83 -4.35
N ALA A 345 12.27 25.66 -4.82
CA ALA A 345 12.15 24.36 -4.14
C ALA A 345 13.27 23.40 -4.57
N ILE A 346 13.44 22.35 -3.78
CA ILE A 346 14.32 21.20 -4.06
C ILE A 346 13.46 19.95 -4.10
N LEU A 347 13.63 19.11 -5.14
CA LEU A 347 13.10 17.75 -5.24
C LEU A 347 14.29 16.80 -5.13
N THR A 348 14.33 15.95 -4.11
CA THR A 348 15.46 15.05 -3.86
C THR A 348 15.01 13.59 -3.73
N ASP A 349 15.66 12.69 -4.47
CA ASP A 349 15.53 11.26 -4.21
C ASP A 349 16.22 10.91 -2.89
N LEU A 350 15.56 10.09 -2.09
CA LEU A 350 16.12 9.63 -0.82
C LEU A 350 17.23 8.60 -1.00
N MET A 351 17.17 7.79 -2.06
CA MET A 351 18.08 6.69 -2.29
C MET A 351 18.99 6.94 -3.48
N MET A 352 20.09 7.64 -3.26
CA MET A 352 21.09 7.95 -4.28
C MET A 352 22.47 7.42 -3.90
N PRO A 353 23.33 7.06 -4.89
CA PRO A 353 24.72 6.70 -4.64
C PRO A 353 25.55 7.93 -4.21
N VAL A 354 26.72 7.67 -3.63
CA VAL A 354 27.71 8.67 -3.17
C VAL A 354 27.28 9.41 -1.91
N MET A 355 26.11 10.04 -1.94
CA MET A 355 25.46 10.74 -0.82
C MET A 355 23.96 10.58 -1.00
N ASP A 356 23.29 10.08 0.02
CA ASP A 356 21.84 9.91 0.01
C ASP A 356 21.10 11.25 0.22
N GLY A 357 19.80 11.27 -0.07
CA GLY A 357 18.98 12.49 0.07
C GLY A 357 18.88 12.97 1.52
N TYR A 358 18.94 12.08 2.51
CA TYR A 358 18.93 12.47 3.92
C TYR A 358 20.21 13.19 4.32
N GLU A 359 21.35 12.71 3.84
CA GLU A 359 22.64 13.33 4.07
C GLU A 359 22.71 14.70 3.38
N ALA A 360 22.26 14.78 2.12
CA ALA A 360 22.22 16.04 1.35
C ALA A 360 21.38 17.11 2.05
N VAL A 361 20.19 16.75 2.53
CA VAL A 361 19.30 17.68 3.25
C VAL A 361 19.93 18.16 4.56
N ARG A 362 20.56 17.27 5.33
CA ARG A 362 21.29 17.68 6.55
C ARG A 362 22.41 18.68 6.24
N GLU A 363 23.18 18.45 5.18
CA GLU A 363 24.23 19.39 4.75
C GLU A 363 23.65 20.72 4.29
N ILE A 364 22.59 20.71 3.48
CA ILE A 364 21.90 21.95 3.05
C ILE A 364 21.39 22.72 4.26
N ARG A 365 20.67 22.06 5.19
CA ARG A 365 20.10 22.69 6.39
C ARG A 365 21.18 23.24 7.34
N SER A 366 22.34 22.62 7.40
CA SER A 366 23.47 23.05 8.25
C SER A 366 24.46 23.99 7.57
N SER A 367 24.28 24.32 6.30
CA SER A 367 25.24 25.12 5.50
C SER A 367 25.41 26.56 5.94
N GLY A 368 24.54 27.10 6.81
CA GLY A 368 24.56 28.51 7.25
C GLY A 368 24.11 29.52 6.19
N ARG A 369 23.69 29.08 5.03
CA ARG A 369 23.14 29.91 3.95
C ARG A 369 21.80 30.54 4.40
N ALA A 370 21.53 31.77 3.97
CA ALA A 370 20.36 32.53 4.47
C ALA A 370 19.00 31.89 4.21
N ASP A 371 18.85 31.10 3.12
CA ASP A 371 17.65 30.39 2.75
C ASP A 371 17.67 28.92 3.15
N ALA A 372 18.74 28.41 3.75
CA ALA A 372 18.92 27.00 4.09
C ALA A 372 17.82 26.41 4.99
N GLN A 373 17.27 27.21 5.90
CA GLN A 373 16.21 26.77 6.81
C GLN A 373 14.80 26.93 6.24
N SER A 374 14.64 27.77 5.19
CA SER A 374 13.32 28.13 4.66
C SER A 374 13.03 27.55 3.27
N ILE A 375 14.04 27.10 2.52
CA ILE A 375 13.81 26.50 1.21
C ILE A 375 13.00 25.23 1.33
N PRO A 376 11.89 25.10 0.58
CA PRO A 376 11.11 23.86 0.56
C PRO A 376 11.94 22.71 -0.02
N ILE A 377 12.00 21.59 0.69
CA ILE A 377 12.64 20.36 0.24
C ILE A 377 11.59 19.26 0.24
N ILE A 378 11.34 18.67 -0.93
CA ILE A 378 10.35 17.64 -1.17
C ILE A 378 11.09 16.33 -1.47
N ALA A 379 10.88 15.30 -0.68
CA ALA A 379 11.46 13.99 -0.88
C ALA A 379 10.78 13.21 -1.99
N LEU A 380 11.53 12.57 -2.87
CA LEU A 380 11.04 11.56 -3.80
C LEU A 380 11.33 10.19 -3.19
N THR A 381 10.27 9.44 -2.81
CA THR A 381 10.42 8.19 -2.06
C THR A 381 10.04 6.99 -2.91
N ALA A 382 10.78 5.89 -2.83
CA ALA A 382 10.37 4.61 -3.42
C ALA A 382 9.14 4.03 -2.70
N ASN A 383 8.77 4.59 -1.56
CA ASN A 383 7.77 4.06 -0.65
C ASN A 383 6.74 5.15 -0.30
N ALA A 384 5.45 4.84 -0.48
CA ALA A 384 4.33 5.73 -0.12
C ALA A 384 3.99 5.71 1.38
N PHE A 385 4.79 5.02 2.23
CA PHE A 385 4.44 4.74 3.61
C PHE A 385 4.85 5.85 4.59
N LEU A 386 4.06 6.00 5.64
CA LEU A 386 4.14 7.03 6.66
C LEU A 386 5.42 7.04 7.51
N GLU A 387 6.13 5.92 7.62
CA GLU A 387 7.45 5.89 8.28
C GLU A 387 8.45 6.81 7.59
N ASP A 388 8.37 6.91 6.27
CA ASP A 388 9.16 7.86 5.52
C ASP A 388 8.68 9.30 5.73
N ALA A 389 7.37 9.55 5.90
CA ALA A 389 6.81 10.89 6.09
C ALA A 389 7.24 11.53 7.43
N GLU A 390 7.20 10.79 8.54
CA GLU A 390 7.70 11.31 9.83
C GLU A 390 9.22 11.50 9.82
N ARG A 391 9.94 10.56 9.23
CA ARG A 391 11.39 10.64 9.08
C ARG A 391 11.79 11.82 8.19
N VAL A 392 11.11 12.01 7.06
CA VAL A 392 11.28 13.12 6.14
C VAL A 392 11.14 14.47 6.87
N LYS A 393 10.08 14.64 7.66
CA LYS A 393 9.87 15.87 8.46
C LYS A 393 10.92 16.06 9.55
N LYS A 394 11.30 14.98 10.25
CA LYS A 394 12.31 15.00 11.30
C LYS A 394 13.70 15.37 10.77
N GLU A 395 14.03 14.95 9.57
CA GLU A 395 15.29 15.27 8.88
C GLU A 395 15.27 16.64 8.19
N GLY A 396 14.18 17.41 8.34
CA GLY A 396 14.09 18.80 7.87
C GLY A 396 13.54 18.97 6.44
N MET A 397 12.89 17.98 5.87
CA MET A 397 12.14 18.08 4.62
C MET A 397 10.70 18.54 4.88
N ASN A 398 10.04 19.09 3.87
CA ASN A 398 8.71 19.68 4.00
C ASN A 398 7.59 18.75 3.59
N GLU A 399 7.80 17.99 2.52
CA GLU A 399 6.80 17.11 1.90
C GLU A 399 7.50 15.86 1.33
N HIS A 400 6.70 14.86 0.96
CA HIS A 400 7.20 13.70 0.23
C HIS A 400 6.26 13.33 -0.93
N LEU A 401 6.84 12.77 -1.99
CA LEU A 401 6.15 12.28 -3.19
C LEU A 401 6.56 10.83 -3.45
N PRO A 402 5.63 9.89 -3.48
CA PRO A 402 5.95 8.50 -3.78
C PRO A 402 6.31 8.32 -5.26
N LYS A 403 7.28 7.46 -5.53
CA LYS A 403 7.56 6.94 -6.87
C LYS A 403 6.65 5.74 -7.18
N PRO A 404 6.14 5.59 -8.42
CA PRO A 404 6.40 6.44 -9.58
C PRO A 404 5.69 7.80 -9.43
N LEU A 405 6.35 8.85 -9.93
CA LEU A 405 5.88 10.22 -9.78
C LEU A 405 4.52 10.40 -10.46
N ASP A 406 3.53 10.76 -9.65
CA ASP A 406 2.25 11.27 -10.15
C ASP A 406 2.42 12.76 -10.49
N VAL A 407 2.27 13.09 -11.78
CA VAL A 407 2.48 14.44 -12.31
C VAL A 407 1.55 15.47 -11.64
N GLY A 408 0.26 15.14 -11.53
CA GLY A 408 -0.72 16.02 -10.90
C GLY A 408 -0.37 16.34 -9.46
N LYS A 409 0.02 15.31 -8.72
CA LYS A 409 0.44 15.41 -7.32
C LYS A 409 1.74 16.22 -7.15
N MET A 410 2.72 15.98 -8.02
CA MET A 410 3.98 16.72 -8.01
C MET A 410 3.75 18.21 -8.27
N LEU A 411 2.96 18.56 -9.28
CA LEU A 411 2.66 19.95 -9.61
C LEU A 411 1.84 20.62 -8.50
N SER A 412 0.86 19.93 -7.89
CA SER A 412 0.05 20.47 -6.79
C SER A 412 0.89 20.72 -5.53
N VAL A 413 1.85 19.85 -5.21
CA VAL A 413 2.78 20.05 -4.09
C VAL A 413 3.69 21.26 -4.34
N LEU A 414 4.26 21.40 -5.53
CA LEU A 414 5.10 22.56 -5.89
C LEU A 414 4.31 23.86 -5.84
N ALA A 415 3.04 23.83 -6.24
CA ALA A 415 2.15 24.99 -6.20
C ALA A 415 1.99 25.60 -4.80
N LYS A 416 1.99 24.77 -3.75
CA LYS A 416 1.94 25.24 -2.35
C LYS A 416 3.13 26.13 -1.96
N TYR A 417 4.27 25.97 -2.66
CA TYR A 417 5.54 26.64 -2.34
C TYR A 417 5.91 27.74 -3.35
N ARG A 418 5.04 28.03 -4.31
CA ARG A 418 5.23 29.16 -5.20
C ARG A 418 5.14 30.47 -4.41
N LYS A 419 6.15 31.33 -4.56
CA LYS A 419 6.19 32.67 -3.94
C LYS A 419 5.45 33.70 -4.78
#